data_5b47851b29e0968a295c52849db15b8e
#
_entry.id   5b47851b29e0968a295c52849db15b8e
#
_cell.length_a   1.000
_cell.length_b   1.000
_cell.length_c   1.000
_cell.angle_alpha   90.00
_cell.angle_beta   90.00
_cell.angle_gamma   90.00
#
_symmetry.space_group_name_H-M   'P 1'
#
loop_
_entity.id
_entity.type
_entity.pdbx_description
1 polymer ?
#
loop_
_entity_poly.entity_id
_entity_poly.type
_entity_poly.pdbx_seq_one_letter_code
_entity_poly.pdbx_strand_id
1 'polypeptide(L)'
;MAELTETDIREQVRERYAAAATAVTESTASGCCGAPSAIAGCGPDIASTDKHGNEVFGQVLYDDATEPGVKAAVDASLGCGVPTAVADLHEGETVLDLGSGAGADVLISARRVGPTGKAIGLDMTDEMLALARANAADAGVDNVEFVKGYIEEIPLPDESVEVVISNCVINLAADKRKVLREAARVLRPGGRFAVSDIIADDYMDAATRADMQQWTGCIAGALTE
;
A
#
# COMPACT_ATOMS: atom_id res chain seq x y z
N MET A 1 -16.07 2.43 27.25
CA MET A 1 -15.60 1.76 26.03
C MET A 1 -14.15 1.40 26.28
N ALA A 2 -13.72 0.15 26.04
CA ALA A 2 -12.32 -0.21 26.18
C ALA A 2 -11.54 0.55 25.10
N GLU A 3 -10.44 1.16 25.46
CA GLU A 3 -9.52 1.83 24.55
C GLU A 3 -8.85 0.73 23.71
N LEU A 4 -8.92 0.84 22.37
CA LEU A 4 -8.30 -0.14 21.47
C LEU A 4 -6.79 -0.06 21.63
N THR A 5 -6.14 -1.20 21.81
CA THR A 5 -4.68 -1.28 21.85
C THR A 5 -4.08 -1.21 20.43
N GLU A 6 -2.79 -0.87 20.33
CA GLU A 6 -2.06 -0.91 19.05
C GLU A 6 -2.15 -2.29 18.37
N THR A 7 -2.14 -3.35 19.18
CA THR A 7 -2.27 -4.73 18.69
C THR A 7 -3.66 -5.00 18.12
N ASP A 8 -4.73 -4.49 18.78
CA ASP A 8 -6.10 -4.66 18.29
C ASP A 8 -6.31 -3.95 16.95
N ILE A 9 -5.82 -2.73 16.82
CA ILE A 9 -5.89 -1.95 15.57
C ILE A 9 -5.18 -2.69 14.45
N ARG A 10 -3.93 -3.10 14.68
CA ARG A 10 -3.13 -3.81 13.68
C ARG A 10 -3.75 -5.12 13.21
N GLU A 11 -4.32 -5.90 14.14
CA GLU A 11 -4.96 -7.18 13.80
C GLU A 11 -6.22 -6.96 12.96
N GLN A 12 -7.05 -5.98 13.27
CA GLN A 12 -8.23 -5.66 12.46
C GLN A 12 -7.86 -5.17 11.06
N VAL A 13 -6.81 -4.36 10.93
CA VAL A 13 -6.27 -3.97 9.63
C VAL A 13 -5.78 -5.21 8.86
N ARG A 14 -5.00 -6.08 9.50
CA ARG A 14 -4.49 -7.32 8.89
C ARG A 14 -5.61 -8.20 8.38
N GLU A 15 -6.64 -8.48 9.19
CA GLU A 15 -7.77 -9.31 8.81
C GLU A 15 -8.53 -8.75 7.61
N ARG A 16 -8.77 -7.45 7.58
CA ARG A 16 -9.45 -6.80 6.47
C ARG A 16 -8.68 -6.94 5.17
N TYR A 17 -7.38 -6.65 5.17
CA TYR A 17 -6.56 -6.71 3.96
C TYR A 17 -6.32 -8.15 3.49
N ALA A 18 -6.20 -9.11 4.41
CA ALA A 18 -6.16 -10.54 4.09
C ALA A 18 -7.45 -11.00 3.39
N ALA A 19 -8.61 -10.58 3.89
CA ALA A 19 -9.89 -10.87 3.26
C ALA A 19 -10.00 -10.25 1.85
N ALA A 20 -9.52 -9.03 1.66
CA ALA A 20 -9.49 -8.38 0.34
C ALA A 20 -8.62 -9.15 -0.65
N ALA A 21 -7.41 -9.59 -0.27
CA ALA A 21 -6.53 -10.40 -1.12
C ALA A 21 -7.17 -11.74 -1.52
N THR A 22 -7.85 -12.40 -0.57
CA THR A 22 -8.54 -13.66 -0.82
C THR A 22 -9.68 -13.47 -1.83
N ALA A 23 -10.48 -12.41 -1.69
CA ALA A 23 -11.58 -12.10 -2.62
C ALA A 23 -11.08 -11.88 -4.06
N VAL A 24 -9.93 -11.23 -4.25
CA VAL A 24 -9.29 -11.07 -5.57
C VAL A 24 -8.93 -12.43 -6.16
N THR A 25 -8.27 -13.28 -5.37
CA THR A 25 -7.82 -14.61 -5.82
C THR A 25 -8.99 -15.52 -6.20
N GLU A 26 -10.08 -15.50 -5.44
CA GLU A 26 -11.28 -16.28 -5.72
C GLU A 26 -12.03 -15.79 -6.96
N SER A 27 -12.08 -14.48 -7.20
CA SER A 27 -12.73 -13.91 -8.38
C SER A 27 -11.99 -14.25 -9.67
N THR A 28 -10.67 -14.32 -9.65
CA THR A 28 -9.84 -14.73 -10.79
C THR A 28 -9.94 -16.23 -11.07
N ALA A 29 -10.15 -17.06 -10.04
CA ALA A 29 -10.33 -18.51 -10.18
C ALA A 29 -11.71 -18.91 -10.76
N SER A 30 -12.70 -18.06 -10.64
CA SER A 30 -14.09 -18.30 -11.08
C SER A 30 -14.35 -17.91 -12.54
N GLY A 31 -13.34 -17.76 -13.38
CA GLY A 31 -13.43 -17.24 -14.74
C GLY A 31 -14.52 -17.87 -15.57
N CYS A 32 -15.61 -17.15 -15.77
CA CYS A 32 -16.47 -16.96 -16.96
C CYS A 32 -17.73 -16.19 -16.56
N CYS A 33 -17.97 -15.06 -17.21
CA CYS A 33 -19.12 -14.17 -17.12
C CYS A 33 -19.05 -13.08 -16.06
N GLY A 34 -18.56 -11.88 -16.48
CA GLY A 34 -19.04 -10.58 -16.02
C GLY A 34 -19.13 -10.38 -14.51
N ALA A 35 -18.03 -10.46 -13.80
CA ALA A 35 -18.01 -10.01 -12.42
C ALA A 35 -18.00 -8.48 -12.39
N PRO A 36 -18.92 -7.82 -11.66
CA PRO A 36 -18.73 -6.43 -11.30
C PRO A 36 -17.46 -6.32 -10.47
N SER A 37 -16.74 -5.22 -10.64
CA SER A 37 -15.52 -4.89 -9.89
C SER A 37 -15.75 -5.12 -8.40
N ALA A 38 -15.33 -6.29 -7.88
CA ALA A 38 -15.62 -6.72 -6.51
C ALA A 38 -14.64 -6.11 -5.48
N ILE A 39 -13.82 -5.17 -5.91
CA ILE A 39 -13.02 -4.33 -5.03
C ILE A 39 -13.58 -2.90 -5.09
N ALA A 40 -14.89 -2.79 -4.96
CA ALA A 40 -15.52 -1.51 -4.71
C ALA A 40 -15.34 -1.19 -3.23
N GLY A 41 -14.35 -0.38 -2.96
CA GLY A 41 -14.32 0.39 -1.74
C GLY A 41 -13.62 -0.25 -0.55
N CYS A 42 -12.83 0.55 0.08
CA CYS A 42 -12.41 0.40 1.47
C CYS A 42 -13.62 0.44 2.45
N GLY A 43 -14.70 -0.26 2.16
CA GLY A 43 -15.93 -0.31 2.94
C GLY A 43 -17.14 0.22 2.15
N PRO A 44 -18.36 -0.16 2.56
CA PRO A 44 -19.59 0.14 1.83
C PRO A 44 -19.95 1.63 1.75
N ASP A 45 -19.24 2.51 2.46
CA ASP A 45 -19.60 3.95 2.58
C ASP A 45 -18.44 4.93 2.33
N ILE A 46 -17.25 4.46 1.92
CA ILE A 46 -16.19 5.40 1.52
C ILE A 46 -16.42 5.75 0.06
N ALA A 47 -16.82 6.98 -0.18
CA ALA A 47 -16.96 7.50 -1.53
C ALA A 47 -15.61 7.36 -2.26
N SER A 48 -15.55 6.49 -3.26
CA SER A 48 -14.40 6.35 -4.15
C SER A 48 -14.20 7.59 -5.04
N THR A 49 -15.11 8.56 -4.93
CA THR A 49 -15.15 9.78 -5.73
C THR A 49 -15.07 11.03 -4.85
N ASP A 50 -14.36 12.04 -5.33
CA ASP A 50 -14.35 13.38 -4.73
C ASP A 50 -15.70 14.11 -4.92
N LYS A 51 -15.81 15.31 -4.37
CA LYS A 51 -17.00 16.18 -4.51
C LYS A 51 -17.33 16.54 -5.96
N HIS A 52 -16.48 16.25 -6.91
CA HIS A 52 -16.64 16.51 -8.35
C HIS A 52 -16.94 15.22 -9.12
N GLY A 53 -17.03 14.06 -8.45
CA GLY A 53 -17.30 12.76 -9.06
C GLY A 53 -16.09 12.08 -9.67
N ASN A 54 -14.86 12.55 -9.41
CA ASN A 54 -13.64 11.87 -9.85
C ASN A 54 -13.31 10.73 -8.89
N GLU A 55 -12.95 9.58 -9.44
CA GLU A 55 -12.42 8.49 -8.61
C GLU A 55 -11.06 8.89 -8.03
N VAL A 56 -10.89 8.67 -6.71
CA VAL A 56 -9.71 9.12 -5.95
C VAL A 56 -8.94 7.96 -5.32
N PHE A 57 -9.36 6.72 -5.57
CA PHE A 57 -8.72 5.51 -5.05
C PHE A 57 -8.51 4.44 -6.12
N GLY A 58 -7.49 3.61 -5.92
CA GLY A 58 -7.27 2.41 -6.70
C GLY A 58 -6.69 2.63 -8.09
N GLN A 59 -7.04 1.75 -9.01
CA GLN A 59 -6.44 1.63 -10.34
C GLN A 59 -6.50 2.91 -11.21
N VAL A 60 -7.50 3.75 -11.01
CA VAL A 60 -7.70 4.97 -11.80
C VAL A 60 -6.54 5.96 -11.67
N LEU A 61 -5.76 5.86 -10.58
CA LEU A 61 -4.61 6.70 -10.33
C LEU A 61 -3.35 6.31 -11.13
N TYR A 62 -3.37 5.14 -11.80
CA TYR A 62 -2.23 4.58 -12.52
C TYR A 62 -2.44 4.62 -14.05
N ASP A 63 -2.55 5.82 -14.61
CA ASP A 63 -2.85 6.05 -16.06
C ASP A 63 -1.93 5.30 -17.03
N ASP A 64 -0.69 4.98 -16.66
CA ASP A 64 0.31 4.36 -17.51
C ASP A 64 0.51 2.85 -17.27
N ALA A 65 -0.24 2.22 -16.37
CA ALA A 65 -0.09 0.80 -16.04
C ALA A 65 -0.75 -0.12 -17.08
N THR A 66 -0.54 0.17 -18.37
CA THR A 66 -1.12 -0.58 -19.49
C THR A 66 -0.39 -1.90 -19.78
N GLU A 67 0.76 -2.15 -19.13
CA GLU A 67 1.54 -3.35 -19.39
C GLU A 67 0.96 -4.60 -18.73
N PRO A 68 0.92 -5.73 -19.48
CA PRO A 68 0.48 -7.00 -18.91
C PRO A 68 1.25 -7.37 -17.64
N GLY A 69 0.56 -7.84 -16.60
CA GLY A 69 1.14 -8.24 -15.32
C GLY A 69 1.24 -7.12 -14.27
N VAL A 70 1.56 -5.88 -14.63
CA VAL A 70 1.41 -4.72 -13.73
C VAL A 70 -0.06 -4.39 -13.56
N LYS A 71 -0.84 -4.54 -14.63
CA LYS A 71 -2.28 -4.28 -14.60
C LYS A 71 -3.00 -5.08 -13.51
N ALA A 72 -2.70 -6.38 -13.34
CA ALA A 72 -3.33 -7.21 -12.32
C ALA A 72 -3.02 -6.71 -10.90
N ALA A 73 -1.78 -6.26 -10.64
CA ALA A 73 -1.39 -5.68 -9.37
C ALA A 73 -2.09 -4.33 -9.12
N VAL A 74 -2.20 -3.50 -10.17
CA VAL A 74 -2.89 -2.20 -10.11
C VAL A 74 -4.39 -2.39 -9.92
N ASP A 75 -5.03 -3.34 -10.61
CA ASP A 75 -6.45 -3.67 -10.45
C ASP A 75 -6.78 -4.14 -9.02
N ALA A 76 -5.80 -4.69 -8.31
CA ALA A 76 -5.88 -5.09 -6.91
C ALA A 76 -5.35 -4.02 -5.93
N SER A 77 -4.93 -2.84 -6.41
CA SER A 77 -4.42 -1.77 -5.56
C SER A 77 -5.55 -1.10 -4.78
N LEU A 78 -5.28 -0.86 -3.50
CA LEU A 78 -6.16 -0.12 -2.57
C LEU A 78 -5.54 1.24 -2.20
N GLY A 79 -4.50 1.66 -2.91
CA GLY A 79 -3.80 2.92 -2.67
C GLY A 79 -4.63 4.15 -3.07
N CYS A 80 -4.33 5.28 -2.46
CA CYS A 80 -4.97 6.58 -2.70
C CYS A 80 -4.07 7.56 -3.45
N GLY A 81 -2.97 7.08 -4.03
CA GLY A 81 -2.03 7.92 -4.76
C GLY A 81 -1.02 7.11 -5.55
N VAL A 82 -0.04 7.81 -6.10
CA VAL A 82 1.05 7.23 -6.89
C VAL A 82 2.39 7.73 -6.34
N PRO A 83 2.90 7.16 -5.24
CA PRO A 83 4.15 7.61 -4.64
C PRO A 83 5.35 7.48 -5.60
N THR A 84 5.29 6.52 -6.51
CA THR A 84 6.29 6.33 -7.55
C THR A 84 6.39 7.51 -8.53
N ALA A 85 5.33 8.34 -8.67
CA ALA A 85 5.37 9.53 -9.52
C ALA A 85 6.21 10.66 -8.93
N VAL A 86 6.38 10.69 -7.59
CA VAL A 86 7.10 11.74 -6.87
C VAL A 86 8.42 11.27 -6.25
N ALA A 87 8.68 9.96 -6.28
CA ALA A 87 9.88 9.38 -5.65
C ALA A 87 11.20 9.66 -6.39
N ASP A 88 11.14 10.16 -7.64
CA ASP A 88 12.31 10.44 -8.48
C ASP A 88 13.29 9.24 -8.52
N LEU A 89 12.80 8.08 -8.94
CA LEU A 89 13.55 6.82 -8.94
C LEU A 89 14.62 6.80 -10.02
N HIS A 90 15.84 6.36 -9.66
CA HIS A 90 16.99 6.28 -10.57
C HIS A 90 17.43 4.83 -10.78
N GLU A 91 18.07 4.57 -11.91
CA GLU A 91 18.61 3.25 -12.25
C GLU A 91 19.63 2.79 -11.20
N GLY A 92 19.54 1.54 -10.79
CA GLY A 92 20.41 0.91 -9.81
C GLY A 92 20.04 1.11 -8.33
N GLU A 93 19.00 1.89 -8.02
CA GLU A 93 18.58 2.11 -6.65
C GLU A 93 17.82 0.90 -6.04
N THR A 94 17.88 0.80 -4.72
CA THR A 94 17.04 -0.09 -3.93
C THR A 94 15.87 0.71 -3.35
N VAL A 95 14.65 0.30 -3.68
CA VAL A 95 13.41 0.93 -3.23
C VAL A 95 12.70 0.00 -2.24
N LEU A 96 12.22 0.54 -1.14
CA LEU A 96 11.34 -0.16 -0.19
C LEU A 96 9.94 0.45 -0.26
N ASP A 97 8.94 -0.39 -0.49
CA ASP A 97 7.52 -0.04 -0.43
C ASP A 97 6.91 -0.53 0.89
N LEU A 98 6.39 0.40 1.69
CA LEU A 98 5.75 0.11 2.97
C LEU A 98 4.27 -0.23 2.77
N GLY A 99 3.87 -1.45 3.16
CA GLY A 99 2.51 -1.94 2.94
C GLY A 99 2.22 -2.19 1.47
N SER A 100 3.09 -2.95 0.82
CA SER A 100 3.11 -3.13 -0.63
C SER A 100 1.86 -3.80 -1.22
N GLY A 101 1.00 -4.39 -0.39
CA GLY A 101 -0.21 -5.07 -0.84
C GLY A 101 0.05 -6.06 -1.98
N ALA A 102 -0.72 -5.95 -3.07
CA ALA A 102 -0.58 -6.78 -4.27
C ALA A 102 0.65 -6.47 -5.14
N GLY A 103 1.50 -5.52 -4.74
CA GLY A 103 2.80 -5.25 -5.33
C GLY A 103 2.81 -4.24 -6.48
N ALA A 104 1.77 -3.44 -6.69
CA ALA A 104 1.67 -2.50 -7.80
C ALA A 104 2.86 -1.52 -7.84
N ASP A 105 3.07 -0.77 -6.73
CA ASP A 105 4.15 0.21 -6.64
C ASP A 105 5.54 -0.45 -6.64
N VAL A 106 5.65 -1.69 -6.13
CA VAL A 106 6.89 -2.49 -6.20
C VAL A 106 7.26 -2.82 -7.64
N LEU A 107 6.31 -3.31 -8.45
CA LEU A 107 6.54 -3.67 -9.85
C LEU A 107 6.89 -2.44 -10.70
N ILE A 108 6.20 -1.32 -10.47
CA ILE A 108 6.52 -0.04 -11.13
C ILE A 108 7.92 0.42 -10.73
N SER A 109 8.26 0.38 -9.44
CA SER A 109 9.59 0.76 -8.94
C SER A 109 10.69 -0.12 -9.53
N ALA A 110 10.50 -1.44 -9.55
CA ALA A 110 11.47 -2.40 -10.09
C ALA A 110 11.83 -2.12 -11.55
N ARG A 111 10.84 -1.74 -12.36
CA ARG A 111 11.06 -1.37 -13.76
C ARG A 111 11.81 -0.05 -13.90
N ARG A 112 11.47 0.95 -13.06
CA ARG A 112 12.11 2.27 -13.10
C ARG A 112 13.57 2.22 -12.67
N VAL A 113 13.90 1.42 -11.64
CA VAL A 113 15.28 1.26 -11.17
C VAL A 113 16.10 0.32 -12.05
N GLY A 114 15.46 -0.37 -13.00
CA GLY A 114 16.12 -1.21 -13.98
C GLY A 114 16.75 -2.49 -13.39
N PRO A 115 17.45 -3.29 -14.23
CA PRO A 115 17.91 -4.63 -13.84
C PRO A 115 19.05 -4.61 -12.83
N THR A 116 19.69 -3.47 -12.60
CA THR A 116 20.76 -3.28 -11.60
C THR A 116 20.23 -2.79 -10.26
N GLY A 117 18.99 -2.30 -10.23
CA GLY A 117 18.28 -1.89 -9.04
C GLY A 117 17.41 -3.00 -8.46
N LYS A 118 16.77 -2.71 -7.34
CA LYS A 118 15.91 -3.66 -6.63
C LYS A 118 14.69 -2.97 -6.02
N ALA A 119 13.53 -3.60 -6.08
CA ALA A 119 12.36 -3.15 -5.33
C ALA A 119 11.98 -4.19 -4.27
N ILE A 120 11.74 -3.73 -3.05
CA ILE A 120 11.38 -4.54 -1.90
C ILE A 120 9.98 -4.15 -1.46
N GLY A 121 9.05 -5.10 -1.43
CA GLY A 121 7.70 -4.92 -0.89
C GLY A 121 7.62 -5.48 0.52
N LEU A 122 7.24 -4.65 1.49
CA LEU A 122 6.97 -5.05 2.86
C LEU A 122 5.46 -5.10 3.10
N ASP A 123 4.94 -6.24 3.54
CA ASP A 123 3.55 -6.36 3.97
C ASP A 123 3.42 -7.31 5.16
N MET A 124 2.39 -7.12 5.98
CA MET A 124 2.14 -7.95 7.15
C MET A 124 1.26 -9.17 6.87
N THR A 125 0.58 -9.22 5.70
CA THR A 125 -0.37 -10.26 5.33
C THR A 125 0.24 -11.27 4.37
N ASP A 126 0.12 -12.56 4.69
CA ASP A 126 0.63 -13.63 3.83
C ASP A 126 -0.12 -13.68 2.49
N GLU A 127 -1.42 -13.37 2.51
CA GLU A 127 -2.31 -13.38 1.36
C GLU A 127 -1.90 -12.29 0.35
N MET A 128 -1.60 -11.07 0.82
CA MET A 128 -1.11 -9.99 -0.05
C MET A 128 0.26 -10.33 -0.63
N LEU A 129 1.17 -10.85 0.18
CA LEU A 129 2.51 -11.27 -0.29
C LEU A 129 2.44 -12.41 -1.31
N ALA A 130 1.49 -13.34 -1.15
CA ALA A 130 1.28 -14.40 -2.13
C ALA A 130 0.78 -13.83 -3.47
N LEU A 131 -0.18 -12.92 -3.41
CA LEU A 131 -0.72 -12.22 -4.60
C LEU A 131 0.37 -11.39 -5.28
N ALA A 132 1.16 -10.64 -4.52
CA ALA A 132 2.25 -9.82 -5.05
C ALA A 132 3.32 -10.67 -5.77
N ARG A 133 3.68 -11.85 -5.22
CA ARG A 133 4.60 -12.78 -5.88
C ARG A 133 4.02 -13.35 -7.18
N ALA A 134 2.73 -13.68 -7.20
CA ALA A 134 2.06 -14.14 -8.41
C ALA A 134 2.07 -13.05 -9.49
N ASN A 135 1.70 -11.81 -9.12
CA ASN A 135 1.72 -10.67 -10.03
C ASN A 135 3.13 -10.38 -10.58
N ALA A 136 4.18 -10.51 -9.76
CA ALA A 136 5.56 -10.34 -10.19
C ALA A 136 5.99 -11.40 -11.21
N ALA A 137 5.62 -12.67 -10.95
CA ALA A 137 5.89 -13.77 -11.88
C ALA A 137 5.17 -13.57 -13.22
N ASP A 138 3.89 -13.17 -13.20
CA ASP A 138 3.10 -12.90 -14.41
C ASP A 138 3.61 -11.67 -15.17
N ALA A 139 4.18 -10.69 -14.45
CA ALA A 139 4.81 -9.51 -15.03
C ALA A 139 6.22 -9.78 -15.60
N GLY A 140 6.83 -10.94 -15.29
CA GLY A 140 8.20 -11.25 -15.64
C GLY A 140 9.22 -10.30 -15.03
N VAL A 141 8.99 -9.85 -13.78
CA VAL A 141 9.85 -8.91 -13.06
C VAL A 141 10.64 -9.68 -11.99
N ASP A 142 11.97 -9.78 -12.16
CA ASP A 142 12.85 -10.62 -11.34
C ASP A 142 13.60 -9.82 -10.25
N ASN A 143 13.71 -8.51 -10.36
CA ASN A 143 14.44 -7.65 -9.43
C ASN A 143 13.56 -7.16 -8.26
N VAL A 144 12.67 -8.03 -7.79
CA VAL A 144 11.77 -7.76 -6.67
C VAL A 144 12.00 -8.73 -5.52
N GLU A 145 11.75 -8.27 -4.30
CA GLU A 145 11.70 -9.10 -3.09
C GLU A 145 10.46 -8.75 -2.28
N PHE A 146 9.73 -9.75 -1.77
CA PHE A 146 8.58 -9.54 -0.91
C PHE A 146 8.85 -10.12 0.48
N VAL A 147 8.84 -9.23 1.48
CA VAL A 147 9.22 -9.50 2.86
C VAL A 147 8.00 -9.37 3.77
N LYS A 148 7.80 -10.35 4.63
CA LYS A 148 6.78 -10.26 5.67
C LYS A 148 7.30 -9.49 6.87
N GLY A 149 6.55 -8.46 7.31
CA GLY A 149 6.89 -7.67 8.48
C GLY A 149 5.90 -6.54 8.71
N TYR A 150 6.15 -5.82 9.77
CA TYR A 150 5.36 -4.65 10.17
C TYR A 150 6.11 -3.38 9.82
N ILE A 151 5.39 -2.34 9.39
CA ILE A 151 5.99 -1.05 9.05
C ILE A 151 6.57 -0.33 10.27
N GLU A 152 6.11 -0.68 11.48
CA GLU A 152 6.65 -0.20 12.76
C GLU A 152 7.92 -0.94 13.22
N GLU A 153 8.31 -2.04 12.53
CA GLU A 153 9.50 -2.85 12.82
C GLU A 153 9.99 -3.48 11.53
N ILE A 154 10.66 -2.67 10.70
CA ILE A 154 11.09 -3.07 9.35
C ILE A 154 12.23 -4.08 9.45
N PRO A 155 12.07 -5.32 8.90
CA PRO A 155 13.08 -6.38 9.01
C PRO A 155 14.23 -6.21 8.00
N LEU A 156 14.73 -4.98 7.85
CA LEU A 156 15.87 -4.64 7.02
C LEU A 156 16.96 -3.97 7.87
N PRO A 157 18.23 -4.08 7.47
CA PRO A 157 19.33 -3.39 8.12
C PRO A 157 19.19 -1.87 8.06
N ASP A 158 19.89 -1.17 8.95
CA ASP A 158 20.08 0.28 8.89
C ASP A 158 20.73 0.67 7.56
N GLU A 159 20.37 1.83 7.02
CA GLU A 159 20.98 2.42 5.83
C GLU A 159 21.08 1.45 4.63
N SER A 160 20.04 0.63 4.40
CA SER A 160 20.04 -0.44 3.40
C SER A 160 19.34 -0.08 2.09
N VAL A 161 18.53 1.00 2.06
CA VAL A 161 17.77 1.41 0.88
C VAL A 161 17.99 2.88 0.53
N GLU A 162 17.91 3.22 -0.76
CA GLU A 162 18.03 4.60 -1.25
C GLU A 162 16.68 5.32 -1.19
N VAL A 163 15.58 4.60 -1.38
CA VAL A 163 14.24 5.19 -1.43
C VAL A 163 13.27 4.36 -0.61
N VAL A 164 12.46 5.04 0.19
CA VAL A 164 11.26 4.45 0.81
C VAL A 164 10.03 5.12 0.20
N ILE A 165 9.09 4.32 -0.23
CA ILE A 165 7.78 4.77 -0.71
C ILE A 165 6.67 4.25 0.19
N SER A 166 5.53 4.93 0.20
CA SER A 166 4.34 4.49 0.94
C SER A 166 3.07 5.03 0.28
N ASN A 167 2.08 4.17 0.14
CA ASN A 167 0.79 4.50 -0.48
C ASN A 167 -0.38 4.14 0.44
N CYS A 168 -0.93 5.13 1.14
CA CYS A 168 -2.11 4.97 2.02
C CYS A 168 -1.96 3.93 3.14
N VAL A 169 -0.77 3.73 3.68
CA VAL A 169 -0.56 2.72 4.73
C VAL A 169 -0.16 3.32 6.07
N ILE A 170 0.47 4.49 6.09
CA ILE A 170 0.94 5.11 7.34
C ILE A 170 -0.25 5.46 8.23
N ASN A 171 -1.36 5.89 7.65
CA ASN A 171 -2.58 6.20 8.38
C ASN A 171 -3.20 4.97 9.09
N LEU A 172 -2.89 3.76 8.64
CA LEU A 172 -3.34 2.51 9.27
C LEU A 172 -2.53 2.16 10.52
N ALA A 173 -1.31 2.67 10.66
CA ALA A 173 -0.47 2.40 11.82
C ALA A 173 -0.98 3.10 13.07
N ALA A 174 -0.93 2.41 14.21
CA ALA A 174 -1.29 2.99 15.51
C ALA A 174 -0.19 3.97 16.00
N ASP A 175 1.08 3.61 15.86
CA ASP A 175 2.22 4.50 16.15
C ASP A 175 2.94 4.93 14.86
N LYS A 176 2.45 6.01 14.26
CA LYS A 176 3.04 6.60 13.05
C LYS A 176 4.47 7.12 13.27
N ARG A 177 4.79 7.57 14.50
CA ARG A 177 6.14 8.04 14.82
C ARG A 177 7.14 6.88 14.78
N LYS A 178 6.71 5.68 15.17
CA LYS A 178 7.55 4.48 15.07
C LYS A 178 7.80 4.12 13.61
N VAL A 179 6.77 4.18 12.77
CA VAL A 179 6.89 3.97 11.31
C VAL A 179 7.90 4.94 10.70
N LEU A 180 7.76 6.24 10.98
CA LEU A 180 8.68 7.25 10.43
C LEU A 180 10.13 7.08 10.92
N ARG A 181 10.33 6.64 12.17
CA ARG A 181 11.67 6.31 12.69
C ARG A 181 12.28 5.11 11.98
N GLU A 182 11.49 4.06 11.75
CA GLU A 182 11.95 2.87 11.03
C GLU A 182 12.27 3.18 9.57
N ALA A 183 11.40 3.95 8.88
CA ALA A 183 11.67 4.42 7.53
C ALA A 183 12.99 5.22 7.47
N ALA A 184 13.21 6.12 8.42
CA ALA A 184 14.45 6.88 8.50
C ALA A 184 15.67 5.99 8.83
N ARG A 185 15.51 4.95 9.65
CA ARG A 185 16.58 4.01 10.02
C ARG A 185 17.08 3.20 8.82
N VAL A 186 16.17 2.71 7.99
CA VAL A 186 16.56 1.90 6.82
C VAL A 186 17.04 2.72 5.63
N LEU A 187 16.71 4.01 5.57
CA LEU A 187 17.19 4.93 4.54
C LEU A 187 18.67 5.24 4.73
N ARG A 188 19.41 5.21 3.63
CA ARG A 188 20.79 5.69 3.58
C ARG A 188 20.83 7.21 3.75
N PRO A 189 21.94 7.77 4.27
CA PRO A 189 22.14 9.21 4.27
C PRO A 189 21.95 9.81 2.86
N GLY A 190 21.07 10.80 2.74
CA GLY A 190 20.69 11.39 1.46
C GLY A 190 19.61 10.62 0.68
N GLY A 191 19.11 9.53 1.24
CA GLY A 191 17.97 8.79 0.68
C GLY A 191 16.67 9.61 0.67
N ARG A 192 15.66 9.14 -0.05
CA ARG A 192 14.38 9.83 -0.28
C ARG A 192 13.22 9.06 0.34
N PHE A 193 12.26 9.80 0.90
CA PHE A 193 11.00 9.26 1.40
C PHE A 193 9.84 9.92 0.65
N ALA A 194 9.11 9.15 -0.15
CA ALA A 194 7.98 9.61 -0.93
C ALA A 194 6.66 8.95 -0.46
N VAL A 195 5.72 9.76 -0.04
CA VAL A 195 4.46 9.32 0.57
C VAL A 195 3.29 9.91 -0.17
N SER A 196 2.30 9.05 -0.42
CA SER A 196 0.95 9.46 -0.79
C SER A 196 -0.01 8.92 0.27
N ASP A 197 -0.68 9.79 1.02
CA ASP A 197 -1.62 9.38 2.06
C ASP A 197 -2.71 10.44 2.26
N ILE A 198 -3.80 10.09 2.91
CA ILE A 198 -4.92 10.97 3.19
C ILE A 198 -4.54 11.93 4.32
N ILE A 199 -4.87 13.21 4.17
CA ILE A 199 -4.78 14.24 5.20
C ILE A 199 -6.18 14.48 5.75
N ALA A 200 -6.31 14.47 7.07
CA ALA A 200 -7.56 14.77 7.75
C ALA A 200 -7.82 16.27 7.82
N ASP A 201 -9.09 16.64 7.77
CA ASP A 201 -9.53 17.98 8.17
C ASP A 201 -9.34 18.17 9.68
N ASP A 202 -8.99 19.38 10.10
CA ASP A 202 -8.86 19.79 11.52
C ASP A 202 -10.12 19.53 12.33
N TYR A 203 -11.27 19.48 11.68
CA TYR A 203 -12.59 19.30 12.30
C TYR A 203 -13.07 17.86 12.39
N MET A 204 -12.20 16.85 12.14
CA MET A 204 -12.59 15.44 12.29
C MET A 204 -13.08 15.18 13.72
N ASP A 205 -14.35 14.80 13.84
CA ASP A 205 -14.99 14.56 15.13
C ASP A 205 -14.49 13.28 15.82
N ALA A 206 -14.70 13.22 17.15
CA ALA A 206 -14.22 12.11 17.98
C ALA A 206 -14.89 10.76 17.65
N ALA A 207 -16.12 10.78 17.11
CA ALA A 207 -16.81 9.54 16.75
C ALA A 207 -16.17 8.92 15.50
N THR A 208 -15.89 9.73 14.48
CA THR A 208 -15.15 9.30 13.28
C THR A 208 -13.76 8.77 13.64
N ARG A 209 -13.03 9.47 14.54
CA ARG A 209 -11.71 8.99 14.99
C ARG A 209 -11.74 7.68 15.75
N ALA A 210 -12.86 7.32 16.39
CA ALA A 210 -13.03 6.10 17.14
C ALA A 210 -13.63 4.94 16.30
N ASP A 211 -13.99 5.20 15.05
CA ASP A 211 -14.61 4.22 14.18
C ASP A 211 -13.56 3.37 13.45
N MET A 212 -13.56 2.07 13.73
CA MET A 212 -12.61 1.13 13.11
C MET A 212 -12.82 0.92 11.61
N GLN A 213 -14.02 1.09 11.08
CA GLN A 213 -14.26 1.05 9.64
C GLN A 213 -13.59 2.24 8.97
N GLN A 214 -13.71 3.42 9.56
CA GLN A 214 -13.01 4.62 9.12
C GLN A 214 -11.49 4.50 9.29
N TRP A 215 -11.03 3.83 10.35
CA TRP A 215 -9.60 3.57 10.55
C TRP A 215 -9.02 2.68 9.45
N THR A 216 -9.63 1.53 9.22
CA THR A 216 -9.20 0.61 8.17
C THR A 216 -9.41 1.16 6.75
N GLY A 217 -10.14 2.24 6.60
CA GLY A 217 -10.31 3.03 5.39
C GLY A 217 -9.35 4.23 5.27
N CYS A 218 -8.27 4.27 6.06
CA CYS A 218 -7.27 5.35 6.09
C CYS A 218 -7.77 6.73 6.55
N ILE A 219 -9.01 6.85 7.04
CA ILE A 219 -9.62 8.14 7.42
C ILE A 219 -9.38 8.46 8.90
N ALA A 220 -9.85 7.58 9.81
CA ALA A 220 -9.81 7.87 11.25
C ALA A 220 -8.38 8.04 11.80
N GLY A 221 -7.41 7.36 11.20
CA GLY A 221 -6.00 7.47 11.53
C GLY A 221 -5.25 8.60 10.81
N ALA A 222 -5.91 9.34 9.89
CA ALA A 222 -5.24 10.37 9.12
C ALA A 222 -4.71 11.52 10.00
N LEU A 223 -3.52 12.02 9.62
CA LEU A 223 -2.91 13.20 10.24
C LEU A 223 -3.50 14.47 9.66
N THR A 224 -3.54 15.53 10.45
CA THR A 224 -3.82 16.91 9.99
C THR A 224 -2.55 17.56 9.45
N GLU A 225 -2.66 18.66 8.72
CA GLU A 225 -1.53 19.47 8.29
C GLU A 225 -0.67 19.99 9.45
#